data_1b8a20d1bedf5a67ac5e81ef0638440b
#
_entry.id   1b8a20d1bedf5a67ac5e81ef0638440b
#
_cell.length_a   1.000
_cell.length_b   1.000
_cell.length_c   1.000
_cell.angle_alpha   90.00
_cell.angle_beta   90.00
_cell.angle_gamma   90.00
#
_symmetry.space_group_name_H-M   'P 1'
#
loop_
_entity.id
_entity.type
_entity.pdbx_description
1 polymer ?
#
loop_
_entity_poly.entity_id
_entity_poly.type
_entity_poly.pdbx_seq_one_letter_code
_entity_poly.pdbx_strand_id
1 'polypeptide(L)'
;MNIEKTDIDQYNLKTGDLILFNYVGKGLMGWFTKLIKVCTDSQYSHIAMVLKDPSFIKPSLKGLYVWESSYNGTPDPQDQRVKLGVQITPLSQLLNSTNEYAFLRKIHCSDTCFTDDNLEHIHNIVYNRPYDFLPQHLIEAWIQK
;
A
#
# COMPACT_ATOMS: atom_id res chain seq x y z
N MET A 1 -5.06 -11.57 10.06
CA MET A 1 -4.56 -11.30 11.45
C MET A 1 -4.48 -9.81 11.62
N ASN A 2 -5.05 -9.27 12.69
CA ASN A 2 -4.93 -7.85 13.01
C ASN A 2 -3.48 -7.52 13.37
N ILE A 3 -2.96 -6.42 12.86
CA ILE A 3 -1.65 -5.90 13.25
C ILE A 3 -1.87 -4.93 14.41
N GLU A 4 -1.25 -5.21 15.55
CA GLU A 4 -1.13 -4.23 16.61
C GLU A 4 0.06 -3.31 16.32
N LYS A 5 -0.16 -1.99 16.41
CA LYS A 5 0.83 -0.97 16.03
C LYS A 5 2.14 -1.04 16.84
N THR A 6 2.09 -1.62 18.02
CA THR A 6 3.17 -1.59 19.01
C THR A 6 4.23 -2.67 18.82
N ASP A 7 3.99 -3.67 17.97
CA ASP A 7 4.88 -4.84 17.93
C ASP A 7 5.02 -5.41 16.50
N ILE A 8 5.49 -4.55 15.58
CA ILE A 8 5.67 -4.90 14.16
C ILE A 8 6.68 -6.05 13.99
N ASP A 9 7.69 -6.11 14.83
CA ASP A 9 8.79 -7.08 14.72
C ASP A 9 8.33 -8.52 14.95
N GLN A 10 7.29 -8.73 15.77
CA GLN A 10 6.72 -10.07 16.03
C GLN A 10 6.13 -10.73 14.77
N TYR A 11 5.73 -9.96 13.77
CA TYR A 11 5.04 -10.49 12.59
C TYR A 11 5.98 -11.05 11.52
N ASN A 12 7.30 -10.96 11.69
CA ASN A 12 8.32 -11.41 10.73
C ASN A 12 7.93 -11.06 9.28
N LEU A 13 7.75 -9.76 9.03
CA LEU A 13 7.32 -9.25 7.74
C LEU A 13 8.37 -9.48 6.65
N LYS A 14 7.89 -9.83 5.45
CA LYS A 14 8.71 -10.05 4.26
C LYS A 14 8.23 -9.15 3.12
N THR A 15 9.12 -8.86 2.19
CA THR A 15 8.72 -8.25 0.91
C THR A 15 7.66 -9.11 0.24
N GLY A 16 6.59 -8.46 -0.24
CA GLY A 16 5.43 -9.10 -0.85
C GLY A 16 4.27 -9.36 0.12
N ASP A 17 4.46 -9.31 1.44
CA ASP A 17 3.34 -9.36 2.39
C ASP A 17 2.40 -8.16 2.17
N LEU A 18 1.09 -8.36 2.34
CA LEU A 18 0.12 -7.30 2.13
C LEU A 18 -0.45 -6.81 3.45
N ILE A 19 -0.64 -5.51 3.53
CA ILE A 19 -1.36 -4.86 4.62
C ILE A 19 -2.64 -4.25 4.05
N LEU A 20 -3.77 -4.66 4.61
CA LEU A 20 -5.10 -4.26 4.20
C LEU A 20 -5.68 -3.34 5.26
N PHE A 21 -6.25 -2.22 4.85
CA PHE A 21 -6.82 -1.23 5.75
C PHE A 21 -8.33 -1.14 5.58
N ASN A 22 -9.01 -1.12 6.71
CA ASN A 22 -10.44 -0.85 6.76
C ASN A 22 -10.66 0.59 7.22
N TYR A 23 -10.52 1.55 6.31
CA TYR A 23 -10.76 2.95 6.62
C TYR A 23 -12.24 3.25 6.88
N VAL A 24 -12.49 3.99 7.94
CA VAL A 24 -13.81 4.53 8.30
C VAL A 24 -13.72 6.06 8.26
N GLY A 25 -13.61 6.62 7.06
CA GLY A 25 -13.52 8.05 6.86
C GLY A 25 -14.83 8.79 7.12
N LYS A 26 -14.74 10.11 7.37
CA LYS A 26 -15.88 11.01 7.45
C LYS A 26 -15.92 11.95 6.23
N GLY A 27 -17.09 12.51 5.95
CA GLY A 27 -17.24 13.46 4.83
C GLY A 27 -17.01 12.83 3.46
N LEU A 28 -16.43 13.59 2.53
CA LEU A 28 -16.20 13.18 1.14
C LEU A 28 -15.31 11.93 1.05
N MET A 29 -14.24 11.87 1.85
CA MET A 29 -13.35 10.70 1.90
C MET A 29 -14.07 9.46 2.43
N GLY A 30 -14.96 9.61 3.40
CA GLY A 30 -15.77 8.50 3.89
C GLY A 30 -16.74 7.97 2.85
N TRP A 31 -17.32 8.84 2.02
CA TRP A 31 -18.15 8.43 0.89
C TRP A 31 -17.34 7.65 -0.15
N PHE A 32 -16.15 8.15 -0.52
CA PHE A 32 -15.25 7.48 -1.47
C PHE A 32 -14.82 6.10 -0.96
N THR A 33 -14.46 6.01 0.32
CA THR A 33 -14.13 4.74 0.99
C THR A 33 -15.28 3.74 0.93
N LYS A 34 -16.52 4.18 1.16
CA LYS A 34 -17.72 3.34 1.03
C LYS A 34 -17.92 2.87 -0.41
N LEU A 35 -17.71 3.76 -1.38
CA LEU A 35 -17.83 3.40 -2.80
C LEU A 35 -16.83 2.31 -3.17
N ILE A 36 -15.57 2.42 -2.78
CA ILE A 36 -14.57 1.37 -3.00
C ILE A 36 -15.06 0.03 -2.41
N LYS A 37 -15.50 0.00 -1.15
CA LYS A 37 -15.96 -1.22 -0.49
C LYS A 37 -17.14 -1.87 -1.20
N VAL A 38 -18.09 -1.07 -1.67
CA VAL A 38 -19.26 -1.57 -2.40
C VAL A 38 -18.85 -2.10 -3.79
N CYS A 39 -18.06 -1.34 -4.55
CA CYS A 39 -17.65 -1.75 -5.89
C CYS A 39 -16.74 -2.99 -5.88
N THR A 40 -15.91 -3.14 -4.86
CA THR A 40 -14.99 -4.29 -4.73
C THR A 40 -15.58 -5.47 -3.96
N ASP A 41 -16.77 -5.30 -3.38
CA ASP A 41 -17.37 -6.28 -2.47
C ASP A 41 -16.42 -6.69 -1.33
N SER A 42 -15.75 -5.69 -0.75
CA SER A 42 -14.69 -5.87 0.23
C SER A 42 -14.92 -4.99 1.46
N GLN A 43 -14.55 -5.49 2.62
CA GLN A 43 -14.49 -4.65 3.83
C GLN A 43 -13.26 -3.72 3.85
N TYR A 44 -12.28 -3.96 2.97
CA TYR A 44 -11.05 -3.18 2.90
C TYR A 44 -11.18 -2.09 1.83
N SER A 45 -10.60 -0.93 2.10
CA SER A 45 -10.62 0.23 1.21
C SER A 45 -9.23 0.67 0.75
N HIS A 46 -8.18 0.07 1.31
CA HIS A 46 -6.81 0.33 0.91
C HIS A 46 -5.93 -0.90 1.12
N ILE A 47 -4.90 -1.02 0.30
CA ILE A 47 -3.91 -2.09 0.33
C ILE A 47 -2.51 -1.50 0.13
N ALA A 48 -1.54 -2.05 0.86
CA ALA A 48 -0.14 -1.72 0.70
C ALA A 48 0.71 -3.00 0.72
N MET A 49 1.75 -3.05 -0.11
CA MET A 49 2.68 -4.18 -0.14
C MET A 49 3.92 -3.87 0.69
N VAL A 50 4.30 -4.76 1.59
CA VAL A 50 5.51 -4.62 2.39
C VAL A 50 6.75 -4.76 1.52
N LEU A 51 7.71 -3.86 1.75
CA LEU A 51 9.07 -3.90 1.23
C LEU A 51 10.04 -3.93 2.42
N LYS A 52 10.87 -4.96 2.50
CA LYS A 52 11.92 -5.07 3.51
C LYS A 52 13.27 -4.82 2.86
N ASP A 53 14.00 -3.81 3.36
CA ASP A 53 15.32 -3.43 2.86
C ASP A 53 15.39 -3.27 1.34
N PRO A 54 14.47 -2.51 0.67
CA PRO A 54 14.38 -2.48 -0.78
C PRO A 54 15.63 -1.90 -1.43
N SER A 55 16.50 -2.78 -1.96
CA SER A 55 17.76 -2.44 -2.60
C SER A 55 17.61 -1.98 -4.05
N PHE A 56 16.49 -2.32 -4.70
CA PHE A 56 16.18 -1.88 -6.05
C PHE A 56 15.83 -0.39 -6.15
N ILE A 57 15.48 0.26 -5.02
CA ILE A 57 15.21 1.70 -4.95
C ILE A 57 16.52 2.46 -4.76
N LYS A 58 16.66 3.61 -5.40
CA LYS A 58 17.85 4.47 -5.29
C LYS A 58 17.47 5.86 -4.79
N PRO A 59 18.07 6.32 -3.66
CA PRO A 59 19.04 5.59 -2.82
C PRO A 59 18.41 4.36 -2.15
N SER A 60 19.22 3.32 -1.91
CA SER A 60 18.77 2.10 -1.23
C SER A 60 18.23 2.42 0.16
N LEU A 61 17.06 1.90 0.48
CA LEU A 61 16.40 2.10 1.75
C LEU A 61 16.65 0.91 2.68
N LYS A 62 16.70 1.15 4.00
CA LYS A 62 16.88 0.14 5.05
C LYS A 62 15.71 0.15 6.01
N GLY A 63 15.21 -1.03 6.35
CA GLY A 63 14.07 -1.22 7.26
C GLY A 63 12.80 -1.64 6.52
N LEU A 64 11.66 -1.43 7.18
CA LEU A 64 10.35 -1.80 6.67
C LEU A 64 9.63 -0.60 6.06
N TYR A 65 9.27 -0.76 4.81
CA TYR A 65 8.49 0.20 4.03
C TYR A 65 7.26 -0.49 3.47
N VAL A 66 6.37 0.29 2.90
CA VAL A 66 5.28 -0.19 2.06
C VAL A 66 5.30 0.51 0.71
N TRP A 67 4.87 -0.22 -0.29
CA TRP A 67 4.58 0.29 -1.62
C TRP A 67 3.07 0.40 -1.77
N GLU A 68 2.60 1.59 -2.03
CA GLU A 68 1.17 1.90 -2.06
C GLU A 68 0.84 2.97 -3.10
N SER A 69 -0.42 3.08 -3.46
CA SER A 69 -0.94 4.23 -4.21
C SER A 69 -1.90 4.98 -3.31
N SER A 70 -1.48 6.15 -2.80
CA SER A 70 -2.25 6.92 -1.83
C SER A 70 -1.83 8.39 -1.80
N TYR A 71 -2.41 9.16 -0.88
CA TYR A 71 -1.93 10.46 -0.44
C TYR A 71 -1.80 10.47 1.07
N ASN A 72 -0.59 10.53 1.58
CA ASN A 72 -0.31 10.58 3.02
C ASN A 72 0.23 11.94 3.50
N GLY A 73 0.44 12.88 2.58
CA GLY A 73 0.88 14.24 2.89
C GLY A 73 2.35 14.36 3.30
N THR A 74 3.13 13.29 3.21
CA THR A 74 4.54 13.24 3.59
C THR A 74 5.43 12.95 2.39
N PRO A 75 6.71 13.40 2.42
CA PRO A 75 7.64 13.11 1.34
C PRO A 75 7.92 11.60 1.21
N ASP A 76 7.92 11.11 -0.02
CA ASP A 76 8.40 9.78 -0.37
C ASP A 76 9.91 9.68 -0.09
N PRO A 77 10.38 8.70 0.68
CA PRO A 77 11.80 8.53 0.99
C PRO A 77 12.71 8.42 -0.23
N GLN A 78 12.18 7.96 -1.36
CA GLN A 78 12.96 7.76 -2.58
C GLN A 78 13.36 9.07 -3.25
N ASP A 79 12.43 10.03 -3.35
CA ASP A 79 12.64 11.26 -4.14
C ASP A 79 12.26 12.55 -3.42
N GLN A 80 11.88 12.46 -2.15
CA GLN A 80 11.53 13.58 -1.27
C GLN A 80 10.32 14.40 -1.76
N ARG A 81 9.47 13.83 -2.61
CA ARG A 81 8.25 14.49 -3.10
C ARG A 81 7.02 14.03 -2.33
N VAL A 82 6.12 14.96 -2.08
CA VAL A 82 4.76 14.63 -1.64
C VAL A 82 3.96 14.23 -2.88
N LYS A 83 3.43 13.02 -2.88
CA LYS A 83 2.76 12.42 -4.04
C LYS A 83 1.30 12.14 -3.74
N LEU A 84 0.49 12.19 -4.80
CA LEU A 84 -0.83 11.61 -4.85
C LEU A 84 -0.79 10.51 -5.92
N GLY A 85 -0.54 9.28 -5.49
CA GLY A 85 -0.32 8.15 -6.39
C GLY A 85 0.65 7.13 -5.79
N VAL A 86 1.41 6.49 -6.67
CA VAL A 86 2.38 5.46 -6.27
C VAL A 86 3.54 6.08 -5.51
N GLN A 87 3.77 5.57 -4.31
CA GLN A 87 4.79 6.07 -3.38
C GLN A 87 5.31 4.96 -2.46
N ILE A 88 6.47 5.23 -1.87
CA ILE A 88 7.06 4.43 -0.80
C ILE A 88 6.79 5.15 0.52
N THR A 89 6.33 4.43 1.53
CA THR A 89 6.05 4.98 2.84
C THR A 89 6.72 4.12 3.92
N PRO A 90 7.40 4.71 4.93
CA PRO A 90 7.86 3.95 6.08
C PRO A 90 6.67 3.25 6.76
N LEU A 91 6.77 1.94 7.00
CA LEU A 91 5.66 1.16 7.56
C LEU A 91 5.20 1.72 8.92
N SER A 92 6.14 2.11 9.79
CA SER A 92 5.83 2.71 11.09
C SER A 92 5.02 4.00 10.95
N GLN A 93 5.33 4.83 9.97
CA GLN A 93 4.59 6.06 9.69
C GLN A 93 3.16 5.76 9.25
N LEU A 94 2.99 4.81 8.33
CA LEU A 94 1.67 4.42 7.84
C LEU A 94 0.79 3.92 8.99
N LEU A 95 1.31 3.02 9.83
CA LEU A 95 0.56 2.48 10.97
C LEU A 95 0.25 3.55 12.02
N ASN A 96 1.13 4.52 12.23
CA ASN A 96 0.89 5.62 13.19
C ASN A 96 -0.13 6.64 12.68
N SER A 97 -0.23 6.85 11.38
CA SER A 97 -1.16 7.79 10.77
C SER A 97 -2.61 7.30 10.77
N THR A 98 -2.83 6.01 10.97
CA THR A 98 -4.16 5.41 10.95
C THR A 98 -4.65 5.13 12.37
N ASN A 99 -5.86 5.58 12.71
CA ASN A 99 -6.58 5.17 13.92
C ASN A 99 -7.39 3.87 13.71
N GLU A 100 -7.09 3.13 12.65
CA GLU A 100 -7.95 2.10 12.11
C GLU A 100 -7.30 0.72 12.11
N TYR A 101 -8.10 -0.30 11.86
CA TYR A 101 -7.62 -1.69 11.85
C TYR A 101 -6.81 -1.96 10.60
N ALA A 102 -5.59 -2.45 10.79
CA ALA A 102 -4.73 -2.98 9.76
C ALA A 102 -4.68 -4.51 9.87
N PHE A 103 -4.78 -5.19 8.73
CA PHE A 103 -4.81 -6.65 8.64
C PHE A 103 -3.64 -7.13 7.80
N LEU A 104 -2.84 -8.01 8.36
CA LEU A 104 -1.74 -8.66 7.65
C LEU A 104 -2.26 -9.87 6.85
N ARG A 105 -1.88 -9.93 5.58
CA ARG A 105 -2.00 -11.09 4.73
C ARG A 105 -0.64 -11.55 4.27
N LYS A 106 -0.19 -12.69 4.76
CA LYS A 106 1.04 -13.34 4.30
C LYS A 106 0.84 -13.87 2.89
N ILE A 107 1.80 -13.59 2.01
CA ILE A 107 1.81 -14.12 0.65
C ILE A 107 2.78 -15.30 0.59
N HIS A 108 2.28 -16.40 0.08
CA HIS A 108 3.07 -17.62 -0.18
C HIS A 108 3.28 -17.73 -1.69
N CYS A 109 4.48 -17.47 -2.13
CA CYS A 109 4.91 -17.66 -3.51
C CYS A 109 6.35 -18.24 -3.53
N SER A 110 6.85 -18.58 -4.71
CA SER A 110 8.24 -19.02 -4.86
C SER A 110 9.21 -17.87 -4.53
N ASP A 111 10.43 -18.19 -4.12
CA ASP A 111 11.46 -17.20 -3.78
C ASP A 111 11.83 -16.28 -4.96
N THR A 112 11.41 -16.66 -6.17
CA THR A 112 11.63 -15.87 -7.39
C THR A 112 10.59 -14.81 -7.66
N CYS A 113 9.46 -14.75 -6.90
CA CYS A 113 8.38 -13.78 -7.15
C CYS A 113 8.81 -12.35 -6.89
N PHE A 114 9.51 -12.11 -5.78
CA PHE A 114 9.86 -10.77 -5.28
C PHE A 114 11.37 -10.56 -5.29
N THR A 115 12.04 -10.93 -6.39
CA THR A 115 13.45 -10.60 -6.60
C THR A 115 13.62 -9.12 -6.88
N ASP A 116 14.78 -8.56 -6.57
CA ASP A 116 15.08 -7.15 -6.84
C ASP A 116 14.87 -6.79 -8.31
N ASP A 117 15.28 -7.67 -9.25
CA ASP A 117 15.09 -7.45 -10.69
C ASP A 117 13.62 -7.32 -11.08
N ASN A 118 12.77 -8.22 -10.56
CA ASN A 118 11.33 -8.18 -10.82
C ASN A 118 10.70 -6.92 -10.22
N LEU A 119 11.08 -6.58 -8.99
CA LEU A 119 10.58 -5.40 -8.30
C LEU A 119 11.05 -4.10 -8.97
N GLU A 120 12.31 -4.03 -9.41
CA GLU A 120 12.84 -2.88 -10.16
C GLU A 120 12.11 -2.72 -11.49
N HIS A 121 11.88 -3.83 -12.20
CA HIS A 121 11.13 -3.79 -13.46
C HIS A 121 9.73 -3.21 -13.26
N ILE A 122 8.95 -3.73 -12.30
CA ILE A 122 7.62 -3.21 -11.98
C ILE A 122 7.68 -1.78 -11.48
N HIS A 123 8.66 -1.46 -10.62
CA HIS A 123 8.85 -0.12 -10.11
C HIS A 123 9.03 0.90 -11.24
N ASN A 124 9.85 0.60 -12.23
CA ASN A 124 10.08 1.48 -13.38
C ASN A 124 8.81 1.72 -14.21
N ILE A 125 7.86 0.77 -14.22
CA ILE A 125 6.57 0.92 -14.91
C ILE A 125 5.62 1.83 -14.14
N VAL A 126 5.57 1.67 -12.79
CA VAL A 126 4.56 2.34 -11.97
C VAL A 126 5.06 3.59 -11.24
N TYR A 127 6.35 3.84 -11.23
CA TYR A 127 6.96 5.00 -10.58
C TYR A 127 6.30 6.31 -11.03
N ASN A 128 5.94 7.13 -10.07
CA ASN A 128 5.22 8.40 -10.29
C ASN A 128 3.85 8.29 -10.99
N ARG A 129 3.26 7.09 -11.09
CA ARG A 129 1.89 7.00 -11.59
C ARG A 129 0.93 7.70 -10.62
N PRO A 130 0.08 8.58 -11.13
CA PRO A 130 -0.90 9.28 -10.29
C PRO A 130 -1.96 8.29 -9.77
N TYR A 131 -2.60 8.67 -8.67
CA TYR A 131 -3.78 7.97 -8.17
C TYR A 131 -4.92 8.11 -9.18
N ASP A 132 -5.58 6.99 -9.46
CA ASP A 132 -6.75 6.99 -10.33
C ASP A 132 -8.01 7.31 -9.53
N PHE A 133 -8.53 8.52 -9.70
CA PHE A 133 -9.76 8.99 -9.05
C PHE A 133 -11.00 8.86 -9.94
N LEU A 134 -10.87 8.30 -11.14
CA LEU A 134 -12.00 8.27 -12.06
C LEU A 134 -13.03 7.22 -11.59
N PRO A 135 -14.24 7.65 -11.16
CA PRO A 135 -15.29 6.73 -10.72
C PRO A 135 -15.67 5.70 -11.79
N GLN A 136 -15.50 6.06 -13.07
CA GLN A 136 -15.77 5.18 -14.21
C GLN A 136 -14.91 3.89 -14.15
N HIS A 137 -13.62 3.98 -13.77
CA HIS A 137 -12.76 2.80 -13.68
C HIS A 137 -13.17 1.88 -12.52
N LEU A 138 -13.70 2.43 -11.43
CA LEU A 138 -14.30 1.64 -10.35
C LEU A 138 -15.58 0.92 -10.81
N ILE A 139 -16.40 1.60 -11.62
CA ILE A 139 -17.63 1.03 -12.19
C ILE A 139 -17.28 -0.06 -13.21
N GLU A 140 -16.30 0.17 -14.07
CA GLU A 140 -15.80 -0.83 -15.03
C GLU A 140 -15.28 -2.08 -14.31
N ALA A 141 -14.49 -1.93 -13.24
CA ALA A 141 -14.03 -3.04 -12.41
C ALA A 141 -15.20 -3.81 -11.74
N TRP A 142 -16.30 -3.11 -11.42
CA TRP A 142 -17.51 -3.75 -10.86
C TRP A 142 -18.30 -4.53 -11.92
N ILE A 143 -18.37 -4.03 -13.17
CA ILE A 143 -19.10 -4.70 -14.27
C ILE A 143 -18.35 -5.95 -14.77
N GLN A 144 -17.01 -6.00 -14.61
CA GLN A 144 -16.18 -7.12 -15.05
C GLN A 144 -16.13 -8.32 -14.07
N LYS A 145 -16.87 -8.24 -12.95
CA LYS A 145 -17.07 -9.35 -12.01
C LYS A 145 -18.14 -10.32 -12.53
#